data_30ebb654c40b79c53c0b23a29e36fb49
#
_entry.id   30ebb654c40b79c53c0b23a29e36fb49
#
_cell.length_a   1.000
_cell.length_b   1.000
_cell.length_c   1.000
_cell.angle_alpha   90.00
_cell.angle_beta   90.00
_cell.angle_gamma   90.00
#
_symmetry.space_group_name_H-M   'P 1'
#
loop_
_entity.id
_entity.type
_entity.pdbx_description
1 polymer ?
#
loop_
_entity_poly.entity_id
_entity_poly.type
_entity_poly.pdbx_seq_one_letter_code
_entity_poly.pdbx_strand_id
1 'polypeptide(L)'
;MCENEDDIITVGKYVIIKKLNFKKIYKVTMNGILMLGKDAVQMHEIIGKPFWTTFEMVQVKGGKRTYSLKEVVETESLNDLLSELPSGSDNRSIIDDGTSQKLSKEQILQLQESGKSGKEIVGSLIENNKSFLERTEYSQEKYLKKKEQKYLRYITIWKPSINLLHDIYFKLDHNKIGNLRMDSLAQLLSYSDVQSDGLYILYDSGSYGLPAAAMLNRIGSNTKGHLINLHPGNDPQVALINAMNFPKEQSDRLHNVNIYGFLRLYYQGASAVLDKISKKAYNDNINEVKKVKSKNDENHINKQLTQVEEEIGMKEETLDNNELNDEIKHSIGMEEKNLDDNESNDEIKHSIGEKEKNLGNNESNDKTKHSTDMKEANSDIVNELDEDVKHSTNGSLKRKRNESDKCKSAKLTPAKKPKWLPKTQEAVDLVNGSKARGLVIIAREHPLNIVIALLPFLGPSRPFVIYHVHREPLLETYMTLKQKQNVINLKLFSNFLRSYQVLPDRTHPDILTSDTGGYLLSGYLVQ
;
A
#
# COMPACT_ATOMS: atom_id res chain seq x y z
N MET A 1 -13.62 -36.70 -2.71
CA MET A 1 -12.69 -35.63 -3.12
C MET A 1 -11.92 -35.27 -1.87
N CYS A 2 -10.60 -35.46 -1.85
CA CYS A 2 -9.79 -34.96 -0.72
C CYS A 2 -9.88 -33.44 -0.76
N GLU A 3 -10.56 -32.83 0.22
CA GLU A 3 -10.54 -31.39 0.40
C GLU A 3 -9.09 -31.00 0.70
N ASN A 4 -8.48 -30.26 -0.21
CA ASN A 4 -7.15 -29.70 0.03
C ASN A 4 -7.28 -28.71 1.20
N GLU A 5 -6.54 -28.90 2.27
CA GLU A 5 -6.47 -27.99 3.43
C GLU A 5 -6.16 -26.54 3.01
N ASP A 6 -5.57 -26.35 1.83
CA ASP A 6 -5.26 -25.03 1.25
C ASP A 6 -6.50 -24.27 0.74
N ASP A 7 -7.62 -24.94 0.54
CA ASP A 7 -8.86 -24.32 0.05
C ASP A 7 -9.84 -23.95 1.17
N ILE A 8 -9.47 -24.23 2.44
CA ILE A 8 -10.25 -23.86 3.62
C ILE A 8 -9.74 -22.54 4.21
N ILE A 9 -10.67 -21.70 4.61
CA ILE A 9 -10.39 -20.40 5.24
C ILE A 9 -10.03 -20.62 6.70
N THR A 10 -8.79 -20.27 7.10
CA THR A 10 -8.31 -20.39 8.48
C THR A 10 -7.87 -19.03 9.03
N VAL A 11 -7.81 -18.93 10.36
CA VAL A 11 -7.32 -17.72 11.04
C VAL A 11 -5.89 -17.40 10.60
N GLY A 12 -5.63 -16.13 10.31
CA GLY A 12 -4.34 -15.63 9.82
C GLY A 12 -4.22 -15.58 8.30
N LYS A 13 -5.03 -16.34 7.54
CA LYS A 13 -5.06 -16.25 6.07
C LYS A 13 -5.71 -14.93 5.62
N TYR A 14 -5.28 -14.43 4.48
CA TYR A 14 -5.94 -13.32 3.79
C TYR A 14 -7.01 -13.83 2.84
N VAL A 15 -8.09 -13.11 2.75
CA VAL A 15 -9.23 -13.38 1.85
C VAL A 15 -9.63 -12.10 1.11
N ILE A 16 -10.27 -12.24 -0.03
CA ILE A 16 -10.87 -11.11 -0.75
C ILE A 16 -12.39 -11.21 -0.59
N ILE A 17 -12.97 -10.19 0.03
CA ILE A 17 -14.40 -10.05 0.21
C ILE A 17 -14.95 -9.31 -1.00
N LYS A 18 -15.83 -9.97 -1.75
CA LYS A 18 -16.53 -9.37 -2.88
C LYS A 18 -17.97 -9.07 -2.48
N LYS A 19 -18.37 -7.80 -2.64
CA LYS A 19 -19.77 -7.35 -2.53
C LYS A 19 -20.12 -6.60 -3.80
N LEU A 20 -20.86 -7.21 -4.71
CA LEU A 20 -21.14 -6.67 -6.05
C LEU A 20 -19.82 -6.32 -6.80
N ASN A 21 -19.62 -5.03 -7.10
CA ASN A 21 -18.40 -4.54 -7.76
C ASN A 21 -17.30 -4.12 -6.78
N PHE A 22 -17.59 -4.11 -5.47
CA PHE A 22 -16.63 -3.76 -4.44
C PHE A 22 -15.83 -4.98 -3.99
N LYS A 23 -14.52 -4.82 -3.86
CA LYS A 23 -13.60 -5.85 -3.38
C LYS A 23 -12.75 -5.28 -2.25
N LYS A 24 -12.58 -6.03 -1.18
CA LYS A 24 -11.73 -5.66 -0.04
C LYS A 24 -10.88 -6.86 0.39
N ILE A 25 -9.60 -6.61 0.67
CA ILE A 25 -8.69 -7.59 1.28
C ILE A 25 -8.98 -7.60 2.78
N TYR A 26 -9.03 -8.79 3.36
CA TYR A 26 -9.26 -8.96 4.78
C TYR A 26 -8.36 -10.07 5.33
N LYS A 27 -7.71 -9.82 6.47
CA LYS A 27 -6.96 -10.84 7.21
C LYS A 27 -7.89 -11.47 8.24
N VAL A 28 -8.06 -12.76 8.16
CA VAL A 28 -9.00 -13.50 9.01
C VAL A 28 -8.51 -13.53 10.45
N THR A 29 -9.32 -13.01 11.36
CA THR A 29 -9.09 -13.04 12.81
C THR A 29 -10.27 -13.68 13.50
N MET A 30 -10.06 -14.30 14.71
CA MET A 30 -11.06 -15.10 15.40
C MET A 30 -12.38 -14.35 15.63
N ASN A 31 -12.32 -13.12 16.11
CA ASN A 31 -13.49 -12.27 16.38
C ASN A 31 -13.47 -11.00 15.50
N GLY A 32 -13.07 -11.16 14.23
CA GLY A 32 -12.90 -10.03 13.34
C GLY A 32 -14.21 -9.37 12.95
N ILE A 33 -14.20 -8.04 12.90
CA ILE A 33 -15.30 -7.23 12.37
C ILE A 33 -14.76 -6.50 11.15
N LEU A 34 -15.47 -6.63 10.03
CA LEU A 34 -15.11 -5.95 8.79
C LEU A 34 -16.05 -4.77 8.54
N MET A 35 -15.50 -3.60 8.29
CA MET A 35 -16.28 -2.44 7.84
C MET A 35 -16.46 -2.47 6.31
N LEU A 36 -17.71 -2.56 5.85
CA LEU A 36 -18.10 -2.41 4.45
C LEU A 36 -18.88 -1.08 4.26
N GLY A 37 -18.16 -0.01 4.07
CA GLY A 37 -18.69 1.34 4.17
C GLY A 37 -19.10 1.65 5.61
N LYS A 38 -20.41 1.88 5.83
CA LYS A 38 -20.96 2.15 7.17
C LYS A 38 -21.49 0.88 7.90
N ASP A 39 -21.38 -0.28 7.26
CA ASP A 39 -21.91 -1.54 7.78
C ASP A 39 -20.80 -2.36 8.44
N ALA A 40 -21.00 -2.76 9.70
CA ALA A 40 -20.08 -3.62 10.45
C ALA A 40 -20.50 -5.08 10.28
N VAL A 41 -19.62 -5.93 9.77
CA VAL A 41 -19.90 -7.34 9.48
C VAL A 41 -19.02 -8.22 10.37
N GLN A 42 -19.65 -9.11 11.14
CA GLN A 42 -18.97 -10.12 11.94
C GLN A 42 -18.48 -11.23 11.02
N MET A 43 -17.18 -11.52 11.07
CA MET A 43 -16.53 -12.40 10.09
C MET A 43 -16.24 -13.82 10.61
N HIS A 44 -16.63 -14.18 11.83
CA HIS A 44 -16.31 -15.48 12.44
C HIS A 44 -16.90 -16.68 11.66
N GLU A 45 -18.05 -16.51 11.02
CA GLU A 45 -18.75 -17.57 10.27
C GLU A 45 -18.00 -18.04 9.00
N ILE A 46 -17.03 -17.25 8.51
CA ILE A 46 -16.25 -17.68 7.35
C ILE A 46 -15.16 -18.70 7.70
N ILE A 47 -14.79 -18.82 8.98
CA ILE A 47 -13.70 -19.70 9.45
C ILE A 47 -14.12 -21.15 9.28
N GLY A 48 -13.26 -21.96 8.68
CA GLY A 48 -13.54 -23.37 8.38
C GLY A 48 -14.40 -23.61 7.13
N LYS A 49 -14.78 -22.54 6.43
CA LYS A 49 -15.52 -22.65 5.15
C LYS A 49 -14.55 -22.64 3.96
N PRO A 50 -14.93 -23.26 2.83
CA PRO A 50 -14.13 -23.20 1.62
C PRO A 50 -14.14 -21.79 1.01
N PHE A 51 -13.08 -21.46 0.25
CA PHE A 51 -13.11 -20.27 -0.58
C PHE A 51 -14.26 -20.36 -1.61
N TRP A 52 -14.73 -19.25 -2.09
CA TRP A 52 -15.83 -19.07 -3.04
C TRP A 52 -17.22 -19.25 -2.42
N THR A 53 -17.30 -19.51 -1.12
CA THR A 53 -18.57 -19.55 -0.39
C THR A 53 -19.21 -18.16 -0.38
N THR A 54 -20.53 -18.14 -0.61
CA THR A 54 -21.36 -16.92 -0.57
C THR A 54 -22.16 -16.89 0.73
N PHE A 55 -22.21 -15.71 1.32
CA PHE A 55 -22.93 -15.44 2.56
C PHE A 55 -23.91 -14.29 2.37
N GLU A 56 -25.06 -14.40 3.03
CA GLU A 56 -26.01 -13.32 3.21
C GLU A 56 -25.66 -12.55 4.50
N MET A 57 -25.68 -11.21 4.42
CA MET A 57 -25.51 -10.33 5.58
C MET A 57 -26.84 -10.16 6.29
N VAL A 58 -27.03 -10.84 7.43
CA VAL A 58 -28.23 -10.80 8.26
C VAL A 58 -28.04 -9.78 9.39
N GLN A 59 -28.98 -8.86 9.54
CA GLN A 59 -28.89 -7.82 10.58
C GLN A 59 -28.99 -8.43 11.98
N VAL A 60 -28.05 -8.08 12.87
CA VAL A 60 -28.08 -8.51 14.26
C VAL A 60 -29.14 -7.72 15.03
N LYS A 61 -30.00 -8.40 15.80
CA LYS A 61 -31.05 -7.77 16.61
C LYS A 61 -30.43 -6.78 17.60
N GLY A 62 -30.93 -5.54 17.62
CA GLY A 62 -30.44 -4.46 18.49
C GLY A 62 -29.20 -3.72 17.97
N GLY A 63 -28.56 -4.20 16.90
CA GLY A 63 -27.39 -3.55 16.29
C GLY A 63 -27.77 -2.62 15.16
N LYS A 64 -27.48 -1.31 15.29
CA LYS A 64 -27.66 -0.37 14.19
C LYS A 64 -26.54 -0.61 13.16
N ARG A 65 -26.86 -1.22 11.99
CA ARG A 65 -25.91 -1.57 10.91
C ARG A 65 -24.82 -2.60 11.29
N THR A 66 -25.16 -3.52 12.20
CA THR A 66 -24.31 -4.66 12.51
C THR A 66 -24.91 -5.90 11.89
N TYR A 67 -24.07 -6.70 11.20
CA TYR A 67 -24.49 -7.87 10.45
C TYR A 67 -23.71 -9.10 10.88
N SER A 68 -24.37 -10.25 10.97
CA SER A 68 -23.77 -11.58 10.96
C SER A 68 -23.85 -12.18 9.56
N LEU A 69 -23.13 -13.27 9.33
CA LEU A 69 -23.09 -13.95 8.04
C LEU A 69 -23.85 -15.27 8.14
N LYS A 70 -24.68 -15.55 7.13
CA LYS A 70 -25.36 -16.83 6.95
C LYS A 70 -24.97 -17.38 5.59
N GLU A 71 -24.43 -18.60 5.57
CA GLU A 71 -24.08 -19.29 4.33
C GLU A 71 -25.33 -19.52 3.46
N VAL A 72 -25.20 -19.27 2.15
CA VAL A 72 -26.24 -19.49 1.17
C VAL A 72 -25.69 -20.23 -0.04
N VAL A 73 -26.44 -21.22 -0.52
CA VAL A 73 -26.06 -22.02 -1.71
C VAL A 73 -26.49 -21.32 -2.99
N GLU A 74 -27.66 -20.71 -2.97
CA GLU A 74 -28.22 -19.99 -4.12
C GLU A 74 -28.42 -18.52 -3.77
N THR A 75 -28.02 -17.64 -4.67
CA THR A 75 -28.25 -16.20 -4.55
C THR A 75 -29.48 -15.80 -5.35
N GLU A 76 -30.34 -15.00 -4.74
CA GLU A 76 -31.47 -14.42 -5.46
C GLU A 76 -30.98 -13.47 -6.56
N SER A 77 -31.53 -13.58 -7.75
CA SER A 77 -31.30 -12.68 -8.87
C SER A 77 -32.53 -11.79 -9.08
N LEU A 78 -32.29 -10.52 -9.38
CA LEU A 78 -33.36 -9.60 -9.79
C LEU A 78 -33.62 -9.61 -11.29
N ASN A 79 -32.78 -10.31 -12.09
CA ASN A 79 -32.92 -10.34 -13.54
C ASN A 79 -34.25 -11.02 -13.96
N ASP A 80 -34.71 -12.00 -13.20
CA ASP A 80 -35.97 -12.68 -13.45
C ASP A 80 -37.19 -11.72 -13.36
N LEU A 81 -37.05 -10.64 -12.56
CA LEU A 81 -38.11 -9.62 -12.45
C LEU A 81 -38.21 -8.72 -13.68
N LEU A 82 -37.18 -8.67 -14.53
CA LEU A 82 -37.20 -7.88 -15.77
C LEU A 82 -37.78 -8.66 -16.95
N SER A 83 -37.55 -9.97 -17.00
CA SER A 83 -37.93 -10.79 -18.16
C SER A 83 -39.44 -10.88 -18.38
N GLU A 84 -40.21 -10.59 -17.34
CA GLU A 84 -41.69 -10.69 -17.34
C GLU A 84 -42.40 -9.33 -17.40
N LEU A 85 -41.66 -8.20 -17.34
CA LEU A 85 -42.27 -6.87 -17.22
C LEU A 85 -42.24 -6.09 -18.56
N PRO A 86 -43.31 -5.41 -18.95
CA PRO A 86 -43.31 -4.54 -20.10
C PRO A 86 -42.44 -3.31 -19.84
N SER A 87 -41.85 -2.77 -20.90
CA SER A 87 -41.08 -1.52 -20.85
C SER A 87 -41.69 -0.46 -21.75
N GLY A 88 -41.57 0.81 -21.35
CA GLY A 88 -41.97 1.95 -22.14
C GLY A 88 -40.96 2.29 -23.21
N SER A 89 -41.38 3.00 -24.24
CA SER A 89 -40.51 3.43 -25.37
C SER A 89 -39.72 4.71 -25.08
N ASP A 90 -40.21 5.58 -24.20
CA ASP A 90 -39.64 6.91 -23.96
C ASP A 90 -39.83 7.39 -22.51
N ASN A 91 -38.81 8.02 -21.94
CA ASN A 91 -38.83 8.58 -20.58
C ASN A 91 -39.24 10.06 -20.53
N ARG A 92 -39.35 10.75 -21.68
CA ARG A 92 -39.56 12.22 -21.73
C ARG A 92 -40.91 12.66 -21.15
N SER A 93 -41.88 11.77 -21.16
CA SER A 93 -43.23 12.00 -20.60
C SER A 93 -43.33 11.75 -19.09
N ILE A 94 -42.29 11.17 -18.48
CA ILE A 94 -42.31 10.79 -17.06
C ILE A 94 -41.90 11.99 -16.21
N ILE A 95 -42.85 12.54 -15.44
CA ILE A 95 -42.59 13.59 -14.47
C ILE A 95 -42.21 12.95 -13.14
N ASP A 96 -40.97 13.18 -12.66
CA ASP A 96 -40.52 12.69 -11.34
C ASP A 96 -40.84 13.74 -10.27
N ASP A 97 -42.03 13.70 -9.73
CA ASP A 97 -42.53 14.59 -8.67
C ASP A 97 -42.20 14.07 -7.25
N GLY A 98 -41.39 13.01 -7.15
CA GLY A 98 -41.08 12.35 -5.87
C GLY A 98 -42.20 11.48 -5.31
N THR A 99 -43.40 11.44 -5.92
CA THR A 99 -44.57 10.64 -5.48
C THR A 99 -44.71 9.29 -6.20
N SER A 100 -43.76 8.98 -7.09
CA SER A 100 -43.78 7.74 -7.89
C SER A 100 -43.82 6.48 -7.02
N GLN A 101 -43.20 6.49 -5.83
CA GLN A 101 -43.20 5.36 -4.88
C GLN A 101 -44.31 5.56 -3.84
N LYS A 102 -45.27 4.64 -3.81
CA LYS A 102 -46.40 4.68 -2.87
C LYS A 102 -46.06 4.21 -1.45
N LEU A 103 -45.00 3.35 -1.31
CA LEU A 103 -44.59 2.86 0.00
C LEU A 103 -43.81 3.93 0.77
N SER A 104 -44.23 4.17 2.02
CA SER A 104 -43.53 5.04 2.94
C SER A 104 -42.21 4.43 3.39
N LYS A 105 -41.31 5.28 3.93
CA LYS A 105 -40.02 4.82 4.46
C LYS A 105 -40.19 3.85 5.63
N GLU A 106 -41.22 4.07 6.46
CA GLU A 106 -41.58 3.23 7.61
C GLU A 106 -42.07 1.85 7.15
N GLN A 107 -42.93 1.80 6.12
CA GLN A 107 -43.40 0.55 5.53
C GLN A 107 -42.29 -0.29 4.93
N ILE A 108 -41.32 0.37 4.26
CA ILE A 108 -40.14 -0.32 3.71
C ILE A 108 -39.26 -0.89 4.85
N LEU A 109 -39.11 -0.18 5.97
CA LEU A 109 -38.39 -0.66 7.14
C LEU A 109 -39.11 -1.87 7.78
N GLN A 110 -40.45 -1.82 7.89
CA GLN A 110 -41.23 -2.95 8.38
C GLN A 110 -41.09 -4.19 7.51
N LEU A 111 -41.01 -4.04 6.17
CA LEU A 111 -40.74 -5.16 5.26
C LEU A 111 -39.34 -5.78 5.52
N GLN A 112 -38.36 -4.96 5.84
CA GLN A 112 -37.01 -5.45 6.20
C GLN A 112 -37.00 -6.16 7.56
N GLU A 113 -37.69 -5.61 8.55
CA GLU A 113 -37.81 -6.19 9.90
C GLU A 113 -38.66 -7.47 9.95
N SER A 114 -39.61 -7.62 9.04
CA SER A 114 -40.43 -8.83 8.91
C SER A 114 -39.72 -10.04 8.31
N GLY A 115 -38.41 -9.87 7.93
CA GLY A 115 -37.59 -10.97 7.40
C GLY A 115 -37.88 -11.32 5.94
N LYS A 116 -38.54 -10.44 5.17
CA LYS A 116 -38.70 -10.62 3.73
C LYS A 116 -37.36 -10.58 3.00
N SER A 117 -37.22 -11.41 1.97
CA SER A 117 -36.03 -11.47 1.17
C SER A 117 -35.76 -10.16 0.40
N GLY A 118 -34.54 -9.93 -0.01
CA GLY A 118 -34.20 -8.76 -0.81
C GLY A 118 -34.98 -8.69 -2.11
N LYS A 119 -35.24 -9.84 -2.76
CA LYS A 119 -36.03 -9.98 -3.99
C LYS A 119 -37.50 -9.61 -3.75
N GLU A 120 -38.13 -10.11 -2.67
CA GLU A 120 -39.51 -9.77 -2.29
C GLU A 120 -39.69 -8.28 -1.98
N ILE A 121 -38.70 -7.66 -1.29
CA ILE A 121 -38.75 -6.23 -1.00
C ILE A 121 -38.64 -5.41 -2.30
N VAL A 122 -37.78 -5.80 -3.23
CA VAL A 122 -37.65 -5.11 -4.53
C VAL A 122 -38.90 -5.34 -5.38
N GLY A 123 -39.49 -6.53 -5.40
CA GLY A 123 -40.77 -6.83 -6.04
C GLY A 123 -41.88 -5.89 -5.53
N SER A 124 -42.04 -5.78 -4.20
CA SER A 124 -43.00 -4.86 -3.59
C SER A 124 -42.73 -3.39 -3.93
N LEU A 125 -41.45 -2.99 -4.09
CA LEU A 125 -41.10 -1.64 -4.54
C LEU A 125 -41.45 -1.37 -6.00
N ILE A 126 -41.38 -2.37 -6.87
CA ILE A 126 -41.75 -2.29 -8.28
C ILE A 126 -43.26 -2.18 -8.40
N GLU A 127 -44.00 -3.06 -7.76
CA GLU A 127 -45.48 -3.07 -7.76
C GLU A 127 -46.09 -1.75 -7.27
N ASN A 128 -45.46 -1.11 -6.29
CA ASN A 128 -45.90 0.16 -5.73
C ASN A 128 -45.25 1.40 -6.38
N ASN A 129 -44.58 1.24 -7.53
CA ASN A 129 -43.98 2.34 -8.28
C ASN A 129 -44.82 2.64 -9.52
N LYS A 130 -45.54 3.78 -9.53
CA LYS A 130 -46.45 4.17 -10.60
C LYS A 130 -45.80 4.30 -11.98
N SER A 131 -44.56 4.79 -12.02
CA SER A 131 -43.87 5.11 -13.29
C SER A 131 -42.92 3.99 -13.74
N PHE A 132 -42.78 2.88 -13.02
CA PHE A 132 -41.78 1.87 -13.33
C PHE A 132 -42.01 1.20 -14.68
N LEU A 133 -43.23 0.77 -14.97
CA LEU A 133 -43.58 0.08 -16.20
C LEU A 133 -43.57 1.01 -17.45
N GLU A 134 -43.72 2.31 -17.25
CA GLU A 134 -43.63 3.30 -18.30
C GLU A 134 -42.20 3.66 -18.69
N ARG A 135 -41.23 3.30 -17.87
CA ARG A 135 -39.80 3.58 -18.10
C ARG A 135 -39.26 2.68 -19.19
N THR A 136 -38.29 3.24 -19.94
CA THR A 136 -37.51 2.43 -20.88
C THR A 136 -36.79 1.30 -20.16
N GLU A 137 -36.53 0.19 -20.84
CA GLU A 137 -35.82 -0.97 -20.35
C GLU A 137 -34.52 -0.58 -19.61
N TYR A 138 -33.73 0.32 -20.20
CA TYR A 138 -32.51 0.85 -19.55
C TYR A 138 -32.78 1.53 -18.21
N SER A 139 -33.84 2.31 -18.11
CA SER A 139 -34.19 3.00 -16.86
C SER A 139 -34.69 2.02 -15.80
N GLN A 140 -35.40 0.99 -16.21
CA GLN A 140 -35.81 -0.11 -15.34
C GLN A 140 -34.58 -0.89 -14.85
N GLU A 141 -33.66 -1.25 -15.73
CA GLU A 141 -32.39 -1.93 -15.36
C GLU A 141 -31.56 -1.08 -14.39
N LYS A 142 -31.40 0.22 -14.66
CA LYS A 142 -30.69 1.16 -13.76
C LYS A 142 -31.36 1.26 -12.39
N TYR A 143 -32.70 1.24 -12.34
CA TYR A 143 -33.45 1.24 -11.09
C TYR A 143 -33.20 -0.05 -10.32
N LEU A 144 -33.31 -1.21 -10.97
CA LEU A 144 -33.04 -2.51 -10.35
C LEU A 144 -31.61 -2.61 -9.82
N LYS A 145 -30.61 -2.23 -10.60
CA LYS A 145 -29.21 -2.20 -10.13
C LYS A 145 -29.03 -1.36 -8.85
N LYS A 146 -29.71 -0.20 -8.76
CA LYS A 146 -29.69 0.61 -7.52
C LYS A 146 -30.38 -0.10 -6.36
N LYS A 147 -31.48 -0.83 -6.61
CA LYS A 147 -32.20 -1.56 -5.56
C LYS A 147 -31.48 -2.84 -5.15
N GLU A 148 -30.87 -3.54 -6.09
CA GLU A 148 -29.97 -4.67 -5.84
C GLU A 148 -28.85 -4.29 -4.86
N GLN A 149 -28.14 -3.19 -5.14
CA GLN A 149 -27.10 -2.68 -4.25
C GLN A 149 -27.58 -2.39 -2.83
N LYS A 150 -28.85 -1.98 -2.68
CA LYS A 150 -29.40 -1.59 -1.39
C LYS A 150 -30.00 -2.77 -0.60
N TYR A 151 -30.66 -3.71 -1.29
CA TYR A 151 -31.48 -4.75 -0.64
C TYR A 151 -30.88 -6.14 -0.73
N LEU A 152 -30.13 -6.49 -1.78
CA LEU A 152 -29.40 -7.75 -1.83
C LEU A 152 -28.06 -7.58 -1.10
N ARG A 153 -27.90 -8.30 0.00
CA ARG A 153 -26.76 -8.16 0.90
C ARG A 153 -25.91 -9.42 0.91
N TYR A 154 -25.48 -9.84 -0.28
CA TYR A 154 -24.58 -10.97 -0.42
C TYR A 154 -23.13 -10.54 -0.47
N ILE A 155 -22.26 -11.33 0.17
CA ILE A 155 -20.82 -11.25 0.03
C ILE A 155 -20.30 -12.63 -0.34
N THR A 156 -19.29 -12.67 -1.20
CA THR A 156 -18.58 -13.90 -1.56
C THR A 156 -17.13 -13.80 -1.12
N ILE A 157 -16.61 -14.86 -0.53
CA ILE A 157 -15.24 -14.90 -0.01
C ILE A 157 -14.33 -15.54 -1.06
N TRP A 158 -13.49 -14.73 -1.67
CA TRP A 158 -12.61 -15.16 -2.77
C TRP A 158 -11.20 -15.47 -2.28
N LYS A 159 -10.57 -16.47 -2.91
CA LYS A 159 -9.15 -16.76 -2.73
C LYS A 159 -8.32 -15.65 -3.34
N PRO A 160 -7.32 -15.08 -2.65
CA PRO A 160 -6.43 -14.09 -3.22
C PRO A 160 -5.69 -14.62 -4.45
N SER A 161 -5.56 -13.78 -5.46
CA SER A 161 -4.76 -14.02 -6.65
C SER A 161 -4.08 -12.74 -7.10
N ILE A 162 -3.00 -12.84 -7.86
CA ILE A 162 -2.26 -11.68 -8.36
C ILE A 162 -3.18 -10.70 -9.09
N ASN A 163 -4.07 -11.22 -9.94
CA ASN A 163 -5.01 -10.39 -10.71
C ASN A 163 -5.98 -9.62 -9.79
N LEU A 164 -6.53 -10.29 -8.78
CA LEU A 164 -7.48 -9.67 -7.85
C LEU A 164 -6.80 -8.63 -6.94
N LEU A 165 -5.61 -8.95 -6.44
CA LEU A 165 -4.82 -8.02 -5.62
C LEU A 165 -4.41 -6.79 -6.44
N HIS A 166 -3.93 -7.00 -7.67
CA HIS A 166 -3.62 -5.92 -8.60
C HIS A 166 -4.85 -5.03 -8.86
N ASP A 167 -6.01 -5.63 -9.23
CA ASP A 167 -7.24 -4.89 -9.55
C ASP A 167 -7.70 -4.00 -8.37
N ILE A 168 -7.60 -4.52 -7.15
CA ILE A 168 -7.93 -3.76 -5.94
C ILE A 168 -7.00 -2.55 -5.80
N TYR A 169 -5.68 -2.73 -5.82
CA TYR A 169 -4.73 -1.65 -5.61
C TYR A 169 -4.69 -0.68 -6.78
N PHE A 170 -4.80 -1.18 -8.02
CA PHE A 170 -4.80 -0.32 -9.20
C PHE A 170 -5.99 0.64 -9.25
N LYS A 171 -7.17 0.20 -8.75
CA LYS A 171 -8.37 1.04 -8.63
C LYS A 171 -8.33 1.98 -7.43
N LEU A 172 -7.68 1.56 -6.34
CA LEU A 172 -7.62 2.33 -5.11
C LEU A 172 -6.55 3.42 -5.14
N ASP A 173 -5.33 3.00 -5.37
CA ASP A 173 -4.14 3.83 -5.40
C ASP A 173 -3.05 3.12 -6.22
N HIS A 174 -3.05 3.38 -7.53
CA HIS A 174 -2.09 2.80 -8.46
C HIS A 174 -0.64 3.19 -8.15
N ASN A 175 -0.41 4.34 -7.47
CA ASN A 175 0.94 4.77 -7.07
C ASN A 175 1.57 3.78 -6.08
N LYS A 176 0.76 3.14 -5.21
CA LYS A 176 1.27 2.15 -4.24
C LYS A 176 1.89 0.94 -4.89
N ILE A 177 1.40 0.54 -6.05
CA ILE A 177 1.96 -0.57 -6.84
C ILE A 177 2.85 -0.06 -7.98
N GLY A 178 3.43 1.16 -7.84
CA GLY A 178 4.37 1.72 -8.82
C GLY A 178 3.75 2.00 -10.19
N ASN A 179 2.46 2.27 -10.28
CA ASN A 179 1.69 2.42 -11.53
C ASN A 179 1.81 1.20 -12.47
N LEU A 180 2.26 0.05 -11.94
CA LEU A 180 2.47 -1.15 -12.73
C LEU A 180 1.13 -1.75 -13.14
N ARG A 181 0.76 -1.59 -14.40
CA ARG A 181 -0.47 -2.13 -14.98
C ARG A 181 -0.33 -3.63 -15.23
N MET A 182 -1.45 -4.37 -15.19
CA MET A 182 -1.45 -5.83 -15.25
C MET A 182 -0.83 -6.42 -16.54
N ASP A 183 -1.02 -5.77 -17.67
CA ASP A 183 -0.42 -6.15 -18.93
C ASP A 183 1.10 -5.95 -18.94
N SER A 184 1.59 -4.86 -18.33
CA SER A 184 3.02 -4.62 -18.15
C SER A 184 3.65 -5.63 -17.17
N LEU A 185 2.96 -5.98 -16.08
CA LEU A 185 3.38 -7.04 -15.17
C LEU A 185 3.44 -8.42 -15.89
N ALA A 186 2.45 -8.74 -16.72
CA ALA A 186 2.43 -9.98 -17.49
C ALA A 186 3.60 -10.06 -18.49
N GLN A 187 3.89 -8.96 -19.19
CA GLN A 187 5.05 -8.89 -20.09
C GLN A 187 6.37 -8.97 -19.32
N LEU A 188 6.48 -8.31 -18.18
CA LEU A 188 7.65 -8.37 -17.31
C LEU A 188 7.96 -9.83 -16.94
N LEU A 189 6.96 -10.61 -16.52
CA LEU A 189 7.12 -12.04 -16.22
C LEU A 189 7.50 -12.87 -17.45
N SER A 190 6.99 -12.51 -18.63
CA SER A 190 7.26 -13.23 -19.87
C SER A 190 8.66 -12.95 -20.40
N TYR A 191 9.09 -11.67 -20.42
CA TYR A 191 10.41 -11.28 -20.90
C TYR A 191 11.54 -11.64 -19.93
N SER A 192 11.25 -11.79 -18.63
CA SER A 192 12.23 -12.26 -17.63
C SER A 192 12.38 -13.78 -17.55
N ASP A 193 11.58 -14.52 -18.34
CA ASP A 193 11.59 -15.98 -18.42
C ASP A 193 11.58 -16.68 -17.06
N VAL A 194 10.66 -16.25 -16.18
CA VAL A 194 10.53 -16.85 -14.84
C VAL A 194 10.00 -18.27 -14.95
N GLN A 195 10.80 -19.24 -14.52
CA GLN A 195 10.52 -20.68 -14.50
C GLN A 195 10.48 -21.21 -13.07
N SER A 196 10.07 -22.47 -12.91
CA SER A 196 9.97 -23.16 -11.61
C SER A 196 11.32 -23.49 -10.96
N ASP A 197 12.40 -23.40 -11.70
CA ASP A 197 13.77 -23.68 -11.26
C ASP A 197 14.68 -22.45 -11.48
N GLY A 198 15.84 -22.45 -10.84
CA GLY A 198 16.84 -21.41 -11.00
C GLY A 198 16.72 -20.25 -10.03
N LEU A 199 17.70 -19.35 -10.12
CA LEU A 199 17.80 -18.17 -9.29
C LEU A 199 17.32 -16.95 -10.07
N TYR A 200 16.47 -16.12 -9.46
CA TYR A 200 15.98 -14.86 -10.03
C TYR A 200 16.32 -13.70 -9.10
N ILE A 201 16.64 -12.58 -9.67
CA ILE A 201 16.90 -11.33 -8.93
C ILE A 201 15.84 -10.31 -9.35
N LEU A 202 15.17 -9.76 -8.35
CA LEU A 202 14.24 -8.65 -8.48
C LEU A 202 14.78 -7.46 -7.70
N TYR A 203 14.78 -6.28 -8.29
CA TYR A 203 14.90 -5.03 -7.58
C TYR A 203 13.54 -4.32 -7.58
N ASP A 204 13.02 -4.03 -6.40
CA ASP A 204 11.72 -3.36 -6.22
C ASP A 204 11.84 -2.20 -5.23
N SER A 205 11.70 -0.96 -5.73
CA SER A 205 11.80 0.25 -4.91
C SER A 205 10.47 0.77 -4.39
N GLY A 206 9.36 0.06 -4.62
CA GLY A 206 8.11 0.53 -4.04
C GLY A 206 6.83 0.12 -4.78
N SER A 207 6.60 -1.18 -4.95
CA SER A 207 5.38 -1.73 -5.56
C SER A 207 4.59 -2.64 -4.62
N TYR A 208 4.71 -2.46 -3.29
CA TYR A 208 4.04 -3.27 -2.27
C TYR A 208 4.33 -4.77 -2.37
N GLY A 209 5.41 -5.15 -3.08
CA GLY A 209 5.78 -6.53 -3.31
C GLY A 209 4.93 -7.25 -4.36
N LEU A 210 4.20 -6.53 -5.21
CA LEU A 210 3.39 -7.12 -6.28
C LEU A 210 4.23 -7.94 -7.28
N PRO A 211 5.36 -7.44 -7.80
CA PRO A 211 6.21 -8.22 -8.70
C PRO A 211 6.84 -9.43 -8.02
N ALA A 212 7.28 -9.29 -6.77
CA ALA A 212 7.82 -10.41 -6.00
C ALA A 212 6.78 -11.50 -5.79
N ALA A 213 5.53 -11.12 -5.44
CA ALA A 213 4.41 -12.06 -5.32
C ALA A 213 4.11 -12.75 -6.67
N ALA A 214 4.13 -11.99 -7.78
CA ALA A 214 3.86 -12.52 -9.11
C ALA A 214 4.96 -13.49 -9.59
N MET A 215 6.24 -13.15 -9.37
CA MET A 215 7.38 -14.03 -9.69
C MET A 215 7.36 -15.29 -8.82
N LEU A 216 7.13 -15.15 -7.51
CA LEU A 216 7.04 -16.29 -6.59
C LEU A 216 5.87 -17.22 -6.95
N ASN A 217 4.71 -16.64 -7.31
CA ASN A 217 3.56 -17.42 -7.79
C ASN A 217 3.87 -18.21 -9.07
N ARG A 218 4.68 -17.64 -9.99
CA ARG A 218 5.09 -18.31 -11.21
C ARG A 218 6.14 -19.40 -10.97
N ILE A 219 7.06 -19.19 -10.02
CA ILE A 219 8.01 -20.22 -9.56
C ILE A 219 7.23 -21.41 -9.00
N GLY A 220 6.15 -21.17 -8.24
CA GLY A 220 5.27 -22.21 -7.71
C GLY A 220 5.78 -22.86 -6.42
N SER A 221 4.93 -23.71 -5.81
CA SER A 221 5.27 -24.53 -4.64
C SER A 221 5.97 -25.81 -5.05
N ASN A 222 6.72 -26.41 -4.11
CA ASN A 222 7.42 -27.69 -4.29
C ASN A 222 8.41 -27.70 -5.48
N THR A 223 9.10 -26.57 -5.69
CA THR A 223 10.07 -26.38 -6.77
C THR A 223 11.44 -25.97 -6.22
N LYS A 224 12.44 -25.85 -7.08
CA LYS A 224 13.81 -25.48 -6.69
C LYS A 224 14.18 -24.02 -6.98
N GLY A 225 13.24 -23.22 -7.48
CA GLY A 225 13.49 -21.84 -7.84
C GLY A 225 13.57 -20.93 -6.63
N HIS A 226 14.53 -20.01 -6.61
CA HIS A 226 14.73 -19.00 -5.58
C HIS A 226 14.56 -17.59 -6.14
N LEU A 227 14.04 -16.68 -5.32
CA LEU A 227 13.90 -15.28 -5.65
C LEU A 227 14.61 -14.41 -4.63
N ILE A 228 15.60 -13.64 -5.07
CA ILE A 228 16.23 -12.58 -4.28
C ILE A 228 15.52 -11.27 -4.61
N ASN A 229 14.81 -10.72 -3.64
CA ASN A 229 14.11 -9.44 -3.74
C ASN A 229 14.95 -8.35 -3.07
N LEU A 230 15.58 -7.50 -3.87
CA LEU A 230 16.41 -6.39 -3.44
C LEU A 230 15.57 -5.13 -3.28
N HIS A 231 15.73 -4.45 -2.16
CA HIS A 231 15.02 -3.20 -1.88
C HIS A 231 15.97 -2.11 -1.35
N PRO A 232 15.71 -0.81 -1.61
CA PRO A 232 16.58 0.27 -1.16
C PRO A 232 16.35 0.68 0.31
N GLY A 233 15.16 0.40 0.86
CA GLY A 233 14.76 0.81 2.20
C GLY A 233 15.29 -0.09 3.32
N ASN A 234 14.95 0.23 4.57
CA ASN A 234 15.29 -0.59 5.71
C ASN A 234 14.46 -1.88 5.77
N ASP A 235 13.17 -1.77 5.44
CA ASP A 235 12.23 -2.88 5.46
C ASP A 235 11.69 -3.17 4.04
N PRO A 236 11.54 -4.44 3.67
CA PRO A 236 10.97 -4.84 2.39
C PRO A 236 9.46 -4.59 2.37
N GLN A 237 8.94 -4.24 1.22
CA GLN A 237 7.50 -4.16 1.00
C GLN A 237 6.95 -5.57 0.70
N VAL A 238 6.21 -6.15 1.65
CA VAL A 238 5.74 -7.55 1.58
C VAL A 238 4.23 -7.70 1.67
N ALA A 239 3.48 -6.60 1.64
CA ALA A 239 2.03 -6.62 1.87
C ALA A 239 1.30 -7.57 0.92
N LEU A 240 1.58 -7.49 -0.39
CA LEU A 240 0.93 -8.34 -1.38
C LEU A 240 1.47 -9.77 -1.40
N ILE A 241 2.73 -9.97 -0.99
CA ILE A 241 3.30 -11.31 -0.81
C ILE A 241 2.55 -12.05 0.30
N ASN A 242 2.35 -11.37 1.44
CA ASN A 242 1.59 -11.93 2.57
C ASN A 242 0.13 -12.21 2.19
N ALA A 243 -0.49 -11.32 1.39
CA ALA A 243 -1.88 -11.48 0.97
C ALA A 243 -2.11 -12.69 0.04
N MET A 244 -1.07 -13.22 -0.58
CA MET A 244 -1.18 -14.43 -1.43
C MET A 244 -1.31 -15.73 -0.63
N ASN A 245 -1.04 -15.73 0.67
CA ASN A 245 -1.04 -16.93 1.52
C ASN A 245 -0.16 -18.07 0.99
N PHE A 246 1.03 -17.75 0.48
CA PHE A 246 1.95 -18.78 -0.01
C PHE A 246 2.29 -19.81 1.07
N PRO A 247 2.43 -21.09 0.72
CA PRO A 247 2.96 -22.09 1.64
C PRO A 247 4.32 -21.66 2.20
N LYS A 248 4.62 -22.08 3.42
CA LYS A 248 5.87 -21.73 4.10
C LYS A 248 7.10 -22.11 3.28
N GLU A 249 7.10 -23.30 2.68
CA GLU A 249 8.17 -23.79 1.81
C GLU A 249 8.44 -22.82 0.64
N GLN A 250 7.39 -22.29 0.00
CA GLN A 250 7.50 -21.34 -1.10
C GLN A 250 7.98 -19.97 -0.60
N SER A 251 7.50 -19.52 0.56
CA SER A 251 7.89 -18.26 1.18
C SER A 251 9.35 -18.27 1.66
N ASP A 252 9.86 -19.42 2.11
CA ASP A 252 11.25 -19.57 2.56
C ASP A 252 12.26 -19.44 1.41
N ARG A 253 11.84 -19.60 0.14
CA ARG A 253 12.66 -19.40 -1.06
C ARG A 253 12.69 -17.94 -1.55
N LEU A 254 12.02 -17.03 -0.84
CA LEU A 254 12.05 -15.60 -1.08
C LEU A 254 13.01 -14.93 -0.10
N HIS A 255 14.10 -14.38 -0.62
CA HIS A 255 15.13 -13.69 0.15
C HIS A 255 14.98 -12.17 -0.01
N ASN A 256 14.28 -11.54 0.96
CA ASN A 256 14.14 -10.08 0.99
C ASN A 256 15.38 -9.47 1.64
N VAL A 257 16.17 -8.71 0.90
CA VAL A 257 17.43 -8.14 1.36
C VAL A 257 17.63 -6.70 0.86
N ASN A 258 18.27 -5.89 1.68
CA ASN A 258 18.64 -4.54 1.29
C ASN A 258 19.77 -4.56 0.26
N ILE A 259 19.62 -3.83 -0.86
CA ILE A 259 20.59 -3.81 -1.95
C ILE A 259 22.00 -3.38 -1.49
N TYR A 260 22.10 -2.36 -0.61
CA TYR A 260 23.39 -1.89 -0.13
C TYR A 260 24.07 -2.92 0.79
N GLY A 261 23.28 -3.59 1.63
CA GLY A 261 23.74 -4.70 2.46
C GLY A 261 24.24 -5.86 1.61
N PHE A 262 23.48 -6.24 0.58
CA PHE A 262 23.82 -7.30 -0.36
C PHE A 262 25.12 -7.01 -1.12
N LEU A 263 25.24 -5.85 -1.79
CA LEU A 263 26.43 -5.47 -2.55
C LEU A 263 27.66 -5.34 -1.63
N ARG A 264 27.49 -4.75 -0.44
CA ARG A 264 28.58 -4.63 0.53
C ARG A 264 29.08 -6.01 0.98
N LEU A 265 28.18 -6.91 1.30
CA LEU A 265 28.53 -8.25 1.77
C LEU A 265 29.23 -9.06 0.66
N TYR A 266 28.72 -8.95 -0.57
CA TYR A 266 29.29 -9.63 -1.73
C TYR A 266 30.72 -9.16 -2.04
N TYR A 267 30.97 -7.83 -2.14
CA TYR A 267 32.26 -7.29 -2.54
C TYR A 267 33.28 -7.17 -1.41
N GLN A 268 32.88 -6.99 -0.16
CA GLN A 268 33.76 -6.77 0.97
C GLN A 268 33.90 -8.00 1.88
N GLY A 269 33.03 -8.97 1.80
CA GLY A 269 32.99 -10.14 2.65
C GLY A 269 32.41 -9.90 4.05
N ALA A 270 31.98 -10.97 4.72
CA ALA A 270 31.30 -10.90 6.01
C ALA A 270 32.18 -10.34 7.15
N SER A 271 33.48 -10.69 7.18
CA SER A 271 34.41 -10.21 8.19
C SER A 271 34.58 -8.70 8.17
N ALA A 272 34.84 -8.11 6.98
CA ALA A 272 35.01 -6.68 6.84
C ALA A 272 33.76 -5.87 7.17
N VAL A 273 32.56 -6.43 6.88
CA VAL A 273 31.26 -5.83 7.23
C VAL A 273 31.06 -5.87 8.75
N LEU A 274 31.34 -6.98 9.40
CA LEU A 274 31.22 -7.13 10.87
C LEU A 274 32.21 -6.22 11.60
N ASP A 275 33.45 -6.10 11.13
CA ASP A 275 34.47 -5.20 11.71
C ASP A 275 34.04 -3.73 11.66
N LYS A 276 33.46 -3.29 10.53
CA LYS A 276 32.91 -1.94 10.40
C LYS A 276 31.73 -1.69 11.35
N ILE A 277 30.84 -2.66 11.50
CA ILE A 277 29.69 -2.58 12.43
C ILE A 277 30.19 -2.51 13.87
N SER A 278 31.16 -3.33 14.23
CA SER A 278 31.76 -3.35 15.57
C SER A 278 32.47 -2.02 15.89
N LYS A 279 33.22 -1.48 14.95
CA LYS A 279 33.87 -0.16 15.09
C LYS A 279 32.85 0.97 15.22
N LYS A 280 31.77 0.94 14.43
CA LYS A 280 30.71 1.95 14.54
C LYS A 280 30.02 1.87 15.90
N ALA A 281 29.63 0.68 16.36
CA ALA A 281 29.01 0.47 17.67
C ALA A 281 29.93 0.93 18.81
N TYR A 282 31.23 0.70 18.70
CA TYR A 282 32.24 1.18 19.65
C TYR A 282 32.31 2.72 19.68
N ASN A 283 32.36 3.36 18.52
CA ASN A 283 32.40 4.82 18.42
C ASN A 283 31.09 5.48 18.92
N ASP A 284 29.94 4.88 18.60
CA ASP A 284 28.64 5.36 19.07
C ASP A 284 28.55 5.27 20.60
N ASN A 285 29.03 4.19 21.21
CA ASN A 285 29.13 4.03 22.67
C ASN A 285 30.07 5.06 23.31
N ILE A 286 31.23 5.36 22.69
CA ILE A 286 32.15 6.41 23.16
C ILE A 286 31.47 7.78 23.12
N ASN A 287 30.75 8.07 22.04
CA ASN A 287 30.05 9.35 21.88
C ASN A 287 28.89 9.50 22.88
N GLU A 288 28.17 8.40 23.19
CA GLU A 288 27.16 8.39 24.26
C GLU A 288 27.80 8.64 25.64
N VAL A 289 28.92 7.98 25.95
CA VAL A 289 29.65 8.17 27.22
C VAL A 289 30.17 9.62 27.33
N LYS A 290 30.66 10.21 26.22
CA LYS A 290 31.10 11.62 26.21
C LYS A 290 29.91 12.57 26.44
N LYS A 291 28.76 12.33 25.82
CA LYS A 291 27.51 13.12 26.04
C LYS A 291 26.98 13.01 27.46
N VAL A 292 27.10 11.84 28.08
CA VAL A 292 26.69 11.65 29.49
C VAL A 292 27.66 12.37 30.46
N LYS A 293 28.98 12.34 30.16
CA LYS A 293 29.97 13.09 30.95
C LYS A 293 29.76 14.60 30.83
N SER A 294 29.57 15.15 29.62
CA SER A 294 29.31 16.57 29.45
C SER A 294 28.03 17.03 30.15
N LYS A 295 26.94 16.23 30.12
CA LYS A 295 25.71 16.53 30.87
C LYS A 295 25.88 16.45 32.38
N ASN A 296 26.74 15.53 32.87
CA ASN A 296 27.03 15.45 34.33
C ASN A 296 27.91 16.62 34.79
N ASP A 297 28.84 17.05 33.94
CA ASP A 297 29.69 18.22 34.23
C ASP A 297 28.84 19.51 34.21
N GLU A 298 27.92 19.68 33.24
CA GLU A 298 26.95 20.80 33.24
C GLU A 298 26.01 20.76 34.44
N ASN A 299 25.52 19.60 34.86
CA ASN A 299 24.70 19.46 36.04
C ASN A 299 25.48 19.71 37.33
N HIS A 300 26.80 19.40 37.36
CA HIS A 300 27.64 19.70 38.52
C HIS A 300 27.97 21.20 38.62
N ILE A 301 28.19 21.85 37.48
CA ILE A 301 28.40 23.31 37.39
C ILE A 301 27.09 24.04 37.75
N ASN A 302 25.93 23.60 37.23
CA ASN A 302 24.65 24.19 37.58
C ASN A 302 24.27 24.00 39.07
N LYS A 303 24.62 22.85 39.68
CA LYS A 303 24.43 22.64 41.13
C LYS A 303 25.37 23.54 41.96
N GLN A 304 26.60 23.75 41.51
CA GLN A 304 27.52 24.66 42.17
C GLN A 304 27.08 26.14 42.02
N LEU A 305 26.56 26.53 40.86
CA LEU A 305 25.98 27.85 40.62
C LEU A 305 24.73 28.10 41.49
N THR A 306 23.81 27.13 41.60
CA THR A 306 22.63 27.24 42.48
C THR A 306 23.02 27.29 43.97
N GLN A 307 24.05 26.56 44.39
CA GLN A 307 24.57 26.64 45.76
C GLN A 307 25.23 27.98 46.05
N VAL A 308 25.93 28.57 45.08
CA VAL A 308 26.54 29.90 45.19
C VAL A 308 25.45 30.99 45.21
N GLU A 309 24.38 30.83 44.40
CA GLU A 309 23.23 31.73 44.41
C GLU A 309 22.42 31.64 45.72
N GLU A 310 22.26 30.44 46.31
CA GLU A 310 21.64 30.27 47.65
C GLU A 310 22.52 30.84 48.78
N GLU A 311 23.87 30.72 48.68
CA GLU A 311 24.79 31.36 49.66
C GLU A 311 24.84 32.88 49.53
N ILE A 312 24.64 33.45 48.35
CA ILE A 312 24.55 34.88 48.10
C ILE A 312 23.18 35.40 48.59
N GLY A 313 22.08 34.67 48.35
CA GLY A 313 20.74 35.04 48.82
C GLY A 313 20.57 35.04 50.36
N MET A 314 21.37 34.24 51.08
CA MET A 314 21.37 34.28 52.57
C MET A 314 22.18 35.41 53.18
N LYS A 315 22.93 36.21 52.41
CA LYS A 315 23.70 37.35 52.88
C LYS A 315 23.04 38.70 52.61
N GLU A 316 21.93 38.73 51.88
CA GLU A 316 21.20 39.98 51.57
C GLU A 316 20.00 40.29 52.49
N GLU A 317 19.74 39.49 53.53
CA GLU A 317 18.65 39.79 54.50
C GLU A 317 19.03 40.68 55.67
N THR A 318 20.23 41.24 55.71
CA THR A 318 20.59 42.24 56.79
C THR A 318 21.44 43.38 56.25
N LEU A 319 20.89 44.29 55.46
CA LEU A 319 21.38 45.65 55.37
C LEU A 319 20.33 46.56 54.70
N ASP A 320 19.86 47.46 55.45
CA ASP A 320 18.86 48.51 55.16
C ASP A 320 19.23 49.40 53.97
N ASN A 321 18.17 49.79 53.26
CA ASN A 321 18.04 50.93 52.37
C ASN A 321 19.02 52.11 52.59
N ASN A 322 19.70 52.50 51.55
CA ASN A 322 19.78 53.79 50.89
C ASN A 322 21.13 54.02 50.23
N GLU A 323 21.04 54.66 49.04
CA GLU A 323 22.15 55.20 48.23
C GLU A 323 23.01 54.19 47.45
N LEU A 324 22.64 54.05 46.19
CA LEU A 324 23.58 54.06 45.02
C LEU A 324 22.87 53.62 43.73
N ASN A 325 21.98 54.46 43.31
CA ASN A 325 21.44 54.42 41.94
C ASN A 325 22.14 55.53 41.17
N ASP A 326 23.38 55.35 40.69
CA ASP A 326 23.89 56.23 39.61
C ASP A 326 25.28 55.90 39.03
N GLU A 327 25.89 54.75 39.29
CA GLU A 327 27.25 54.48 38.69
C GLU A 327 27.45 53.16 37.91
N ILE A 328 26.40 52.45 37.49
CA ILE A 328 26.59 51.29 36.60
C ILE A 328 25.74 51.44 35.33
N LYS A 329 25.89 52.56 34.62
CA LYS A 329 25.41 52.78 33.25
C LYS A 329 26.53 53.13 32.26
N HIS A 330 27.79 52.94 32.61
CA HIS A 330 28.87 53.29 31.72
C HIS A 330 29.99 52.26 31.75
N SER A 331 29.75 51.03 31.27
CA SER A 331 30.78 50.17 30.71
C SER A 331 30.21 48.84 30.26
N ILE A 332 29.61 48.79 29.15
CA ILE A 332 29.67 47.72 28.14
C ILE A 332 28.99 48.31 26.90
N GLY A 333 29.75 49.13 26.19
CA GLY A 333 29.50 49.42 24.81
C GLY A 333 30.30 48.44 23.99
N MET A 334 29.67 47.62 23.23
CA MET A 334 30.23 47.00 22.04
C MET A 334 29.14 46.88 20.99
N GLU A 335 29.22 47.82 20.11
CA GLU A 335 29.13 47.78 18.64
C GLU A 335 28.31 46.65 18.02
N GLU A 336 27.06 46.95 17.68
CA GLU A 336 26.35 46.37 16.57
C GLU A 336 26.82 47.09 15.29
N LYS A 337 27.43 46.35 14.36
CA LYS A 337 27.64 46.79 12.97
C LYS A 337 26.49 46.23 12.14
N ASN A 338 25.63 47.17 11.76
CA ASN A 338 24.72 47.04 10.61
C ASN A 338 25.53 46.86 9.32
N LEU A 339 25.11 45.94 8.51
CA LEU A 339 25.36 45.96 7.08
C LEU A 339 24.00 45.73 6.40
N ASP A 340 23.38 46.87 6.06
CA ASP A 340 22.46 46.97 4.95
C ASP A 340 23.25 46.79 3.68
N ASP A 341 22.71 46.03 2.74
CA ASP A 341 22.82 46.31 1.33
C ASP A 341 21.58 45.75 0.60
N ASN A 342 20.84 46.73 0.11
CA ASN A 342 19.82 46.66 -0.92
C ASN A 342 20.39 46.18 -2.25
N GLU A 343 19.55 45.51 -3.03
CA GLU A 343 19.25 45.81 -4.45
C GLU A 343 18.25 44.74 -4.93
N SER A 344 16.98 45.10 -5.06
CA SER A 344 16.23 45.53 -6.24
C SER A 344 16.47 44.72 -7.51
N ASN A 345 15.44 43.99 -7.92
CA ASN A 345 15.01 44.08 -9.29
C ASN A 345 13.55 43.61 -9.48
N ASP A 346 12.84 44.55 -10.02
CA ASP A 346 11.46 44.62 -10.42
C ASP A 346 11.11 43.71 -11.62
N GLU A 347 9.80 43.44 -11.68
CA GLU A 347 8.96 43.39 -12.88
C GLU A 347 9.15 42.27 -13.91
N ILE A 348 8.12 41.45 -14.04
CA ILE A 348 7.31 41.44 -15.25
C ILE A 348 5.90 40.88 -14.90
N LYS A 349 4.94 41.82 -14.77
CA LYS A 349 3.51 41.58 -15.00
C LYS A 349 3.20 41.88 -16.46
N HIS A 350 2.58 40.96 -17.16
CA HIS A 350 1.62 41.24 -18.24
C HIS A 350 0.79 39.93 -18.40
N SER A 351 -0.46 39.92 -17.98
CA SER A 351 -1.69 40.39 -18.64
C SER A 351 -1.95 39.69 -19.96
N ILE A 352 -2.91 38.81 -20.01
CA ILE A 352 -3.94 38.78 -21.03
C ILE A 352 -5.20 38.28 -20.33
N GLY A 353 -6.15 39.16 -20.26
CA GLY A 353 -7.52 38.91 -19.87
C GLY A 353 -8.39 38.66 -21.09
N GLU A 354 -9.56 38.29 -20.75
CA GLU A 354 -10.86 38.49 -21.39
C GLU A 354 -11.54 37.30 -22.04
N LYS A 355 -12.62 36.96 -21.36
CA LYS A 355 -14.01 36.73 -21.83
C LYS A 355 -14.29 35.50 -22.69
N GLU A 356 -15.07 34.61 -22.09
CA GLU A 356 -16.41 34.37 -22.64
C GLU A 356 -17.36 33.79 -21.59
N LYS A 357 -18.56 34.37 -21.59
CA LYS A 357 -19.69 34.13 -20.71
C LYS A 357 -20.55 32.97 -21.21
N ASN A 358 -21.13 32.27 -20.24
CA ASN A 358 -22.47 31.65 -20.25
C ASN A 358 -22.76 30.54 -21.26
N LEU A 359 -22.97 29.34 -20.74
CA LEU A 359 -24.27 28.66 -20.89
C LEU A 359 -24.33 27.52 -19.88
N GLY A 360 -25.37 27.55 -19.06
CA GLY A 360 -25.60 26.62 -17.97
C GLY A 360 -25.89 25.22 -18.46
N ASN A 361 -25.64 24.27 -17.52
CA ASN A 361 -26.58 23.21 -17.30
C ASN A 361 -26.21 22.45 -16.02
N ASN A 362 -27.16 22.44 -15.13
CA ASN A 362 -27.22 21.65 -13.92
C ASN A 362 -27.25 20.15 -14.26
N GLU A 363 -26.11 19.46 -14.11
CA GLU A 363 -26.12 17.98 -14.04
C GLU A 363 -24.84 17.34 -13.45
N SER A 364 -24.07 18.05 -12.63
CA SER A 364 -22.77 17.52 -12.16
C SER A 364 -22.63 17.24 -10.67
N ASN A 365 -23.67 17.32 -9.86
CA ASN A 365 -23.53 17.17 -8.39
C ASN A 365 -23.74 15.78 -7.81
N ASP A 366 -24.17 14.78 -8.61
CA ASP A 366 -24.44 13.43 -8.08
C ASP A 366 -23.31 12.41 -8.28
N LYS A 367 -22.34 12.72 -9.15
CA LYS A 367 -21.20 11.81 -9.44
C LYS A 367 -20.00 11.99 -8.51
N THR A 368 -19.80 13.19 -7.98
CA THR A 368 -18.68 13.50 -7.08
C THR A 368 -18.85 12.93 -5.67
N LYS A 369 -20.07 12.86 -5.15
CA LYS A 369 -20.34 12.26 -3.83
C LYS A 369 -20.12 10.74 -3.79
N HIS A 370 -20.36 10.04 -4.92
CA HIS A 370 -20.17 8.58 -4.96
C HIS A 370 -18.69 8.17 -5.08
N SER A 371 -17.86 9.02 -5.67
CA SER A 371 -16.42 8.76 -5.79
C SER A 371 -15.66 9.12 -4.50
N THR A 372 -16.16 10.07 -3.72
CA THR A 372 -15.59 10.46 -2.42
C THR A 372 -15.88 9.43 -1.34
N ASP A 373 -17.11 8.90 -1.30
CA ASP A 373 -17.47 7.82 -0.36
C ASP A 373 -16.72 6.50 -0.65
N MET A 374 -16.35 6.25 -1.92
CA MET A 374 -15.51 5.10 -2.28
C MET A 374 -14.03 5.32 -1.91
N LYS A 375 -13.54 6.56 -1.94
CA LYS A 375 -12.16 6.87 -1.55
C LYS A 375 -11.96 6.82 -0.03
N GLU A 376 -12.93 7.28 0.76
CA GLU A 376 -12.86 7.21 2.23
C GLU A 376 -12.97 5.77 2.74
N ALA A 377 -13.87 4.96 2.17
CA ALA A 377 -13.98 3.54 2.55
C ALA A 377 -12.74 2.71 2.19
N ASN A 378 -11.92 3.23 1.28
CA ASN A 378 -10.75 2.54 0.77
C ASN A 378 -9.43 3.03 1.41
N SER A 379 -9.40 4.20 2.04
CA SER A 379 -8.24 4.67 2.81
C SER A 379 -7.97 3.79 4.05
N ASP A 380 -9.02 3.25 4.66
CA ASP A 380 -8.91 2.37 5.83
C ASP A 380 -8.25 1.02 5.51
N ILE A 381 -8.44 0.50 4.27
CA ILE A 381 -7.84 -0.78 3.84
C ILE A 381 -6.32 -0.68 3.76
N VAL A 382 -5.84 0.45 3.29
CA VAL A 382 -4.43 0.69 3.08
C VAL A 382 -3.71 0.87 4.42
N ASN A 383 -4.38 1.49 5.39
CA ASN A 383 -3.85 1.71 6.72
C ASN A 383 -3.76 0.41 7.54
N GLU A 384 -4.73 -0.52 7.40
CA GLU A 384 -4.69 -1.82 8.09
C GLU A 384 -3.50 -2.70 7.63
N LEU A 385 -3.15 -2.67 6.33
CA LEU A 385 -1.99 -3.42 5.83
C LEU A 385 -0.66 -2.73 6.22
N ASP A 386 -0.64 -1.39 6.30
CA ASP A 386 0.50 -0.62 6.77
C ASP A 386 0.72 -0.78 8.29
N GLU A 387 -0.35 -0.95 9.09
CA GLU A 387 -0.25 -1.20 10.53
C GLU A 387 0.29 -2.59 10.86
N ASP A 388 -0.10 -3.63 10.14
CA ASP A 388 0.47 -4.97 10.31
C ASP A 388 1.99 -5.01 10.01
N VAL A 389 2.49 -4.18 9.08
CA VAL A 389 3.91 -4.02 8.81
C VAL A 389 4.61 -3.21 9.93
N LYS A 390 3.93 -2.20 10.51
CA LYS A 390 4.47 -1.39 11.61
C LYS A 390 4.51 -2.15 12.95
N HIS A 391 3.53 -2.99 13.24
CA HIS A 391 3.50 -3.78 14.48
C HIS A 391 4.55 -4.91 14.51
N SER A 392 5.00 -5.37 13.36
CA SER A 392 6.09 -6.34 13.27
C SER A 392 7.47 -5.76 13.63
N THR A 393 7.63 -4.44 13.62
CA THR A 393 8.91 -3.75 13.85
C THR A 393 9.06 -3.11 15.23
N ASN A 394 7.97 -2.95 16.02
CA ASN A 394 7.99 -2.23 17.30
C ASN A 394 8.10 -3.10 18.56
N GLY A 395 8.62 -4.32 18.45
CA GLY A 395 8.97 -5.19 19.59
C GLY A 395 10.23 -4.79 20.36
N SER A 396 10.52 -3.50 20.50
CA SER A 396 11.56 -3.00 21.41
C SER A 396 10.95 -2.71 22.79
N LEU A 397 10.93 -3.71 23.63
CA LEU A 397 10.63 -3.60 25.06
C LEU A 397 11.60 -2.60 25.71
N LYS A 398 11.10 -1.42 26.03
CA LYS A 398 11.78 -0.53 26.99
C LYS A 398 11.80 -1.18 28.36
N ARG A 399 12.88 -1.89 28.69
CA ARG A 399 13.16 -2.30 30.07
C ARG A 399 13.55 -1.04 30.85
N LYS A 400 12.75 -0.65 31.84
CA LYS A 400 13.17 0.27 32.91
C LYS A 400 14.40 -0.33 33.59
N ARG A 401 15.54 0.31 33.50
CA ARG A 401 16.72 0.02 34.31
C ARG A 401 16.51 0.66 35.67
N ASN A 402 16.53 -0.15 36.70
CA ASN A 402 16.69 0.31 38.07
C ASN A 402 18.12 0.84 38.23
N GLU A 403 18.23 2.07 38.72
CA GLU A 403 19.48 2.67 39.18
C GLU A 403 19.90 2.01 40.49
N SER A 404 20.77 1.06 40.43
CA SER A 404 21.74 0.71 41.47
C SER A 404 22.63 -0.40 40.94
N ASP A 405 23.75 -0.03 40.33
CA ASP A 405 24.98 -0.81 40.56
C ASP A 405 26.21 -0.03 40.02
N LYS A 406 27.08 0.23 40.96
CA LYS A 406 28.38 0.85 40.85
C LYS A 406 29.28 0.14 39.85
N CYS A 407 30.01 0.95 39.11
CA CYS A 407 31.32 0.71 38.52
C CYS A 407 31.84 -0.74 38.64
N LYS A 408 31.57 -1.54 37.58
CA LYS A 408 32.39 -2.69 37.26
C LYS A 408 32.84 -2.55 35.82
N SER A 409 34.15 -2.71 35.62
CA SER A 409 34.84 -2.70 34.33
C SER A 409 33.99 -3.33 33.23
N ALA A 410 33.63 -2.51 32.23
CA ALA A 410 32.83 -2.95 31.09
C ALA A 410 33.63 -4.01 30.31
N LYS A 411 33.35 -5.29 30.58
CA LYS A 411 33.66 -6.37 29.66
C LYS A 411 32.86 -6.09 28.39
N LEU A 412 33.54 -5.81 27.30
CA LEU A 412 32.96 -5.67 25.96
C LEU A 412 32.14 -6.94 25.67
N THR A 413 30.83 -6.84 25.77
CA THR A 413 29.96 -7.87 25.23
C THR A 413 30.10 -7.85 23.71
N PRO A 414 30.34 -9.00 23.06
CA PRO A 414 30.48 -9.05 21.62
C PRO A 414 29.23 -8.44 20.97
N ALA A 415 29.42 -7.52 20.02
CA ALA A 415 28.32 -6.87 19.32
C ALA A 415 27.39 -7.94 18.74
N LYS A 416 26.09 -7.91 19.10
CA LYS A 416 25.10 -8.85 18.56
C LYS A 416 25.07 -8.71 17.05
N LYS A 417 25.21 -9.82 16.33
CA LYS A 417 25.11 -9.85 14.87
C LYS A 417 23.77 -9.21 14.43
N PRO A 418 23.77 -8.30 13.45
CA PRO A 418 22.53 -7.67 12.97
C PRO A 418 21.56 -8.72 12.43
N LYS A 419 20.26 -8.53 12.66
CA LYS A 419 19.21 -9.45 12.22
C LYS A 419 19.15 -9.64 10.71
N TRP A 420 19.55 -8.64 9.93
CA TRP A 420 19.55 -8.68 8.47
C TRP A 420 20.69 -9.53 7.87
N LEU A 421 21.80 -9.72 8.61
CA LEU A 421 23.01 -10.36 8.11
C LEU A 421 22.80 -11.82 7.65
N PRO A 422 22.11 -12.72 8.40
CA PRO A 422 21.92 -14.10 7.97
C PRO A 422 21.22 -14.21 6.62
N LYS A 423 20.08 -13.52 6.45
CA LYS A 423 19.31 -13.54 5.19
C LYS A 423 20.10 -12.95 4.02
N THR A 424 20.90 -11.91 4.29
CA THR A 424 21.78 -11.32 3.26
C THR A 424 22.90 -12.26 2.88
N GLN A 425 23.44 -13.03 3.86
CA GLN A 425 24.47 -14.04 3.59
C GLN A 425 23.89 -15.18 2.72
N GLU A 426 22.72 -15.68 3.04
CA GLU A 426 22.02 -16.68 2.21
C GLU A 426 21.85 -16.21 0.75
N ALA A 427 21.45 -14.95 0.55
CA ALA A 427 21.31 -14.39 -0.79
C ALA A 427 22.66 -14.27 -1.52
N VAL A 428 23.74 -13.91 -0.81
CA VAL A 428 25.08 -13.86 -1.36
C VAL A 428 25.60 -15.26 -1.70
N ASP A 429 25.33 -16.25 -0.85
CA ASP A 429 25.74 -17.63 -1.07
C ASP A 429 25.03 -18.22 -2.31
N LEU A 430 23.75 -17.89 -2.51
CA LEU A 430 23.00 -18.29 -3.71
C LEU A 430 23.64 -17.75 -5.01
N VAL A 431 24.02 -16.46 -5.06
CA VAL A 431 24.65 -15.88 -6.27
C VAL A 431 26.09 -16.33 -6.46
N ASN A 432 26.79 -16.74 -5.40
CA ASN A 432 28.11 -17.37 -5.49
C ASN A 432 28.01 -18.81 -6.01
N GLY A 433 26.94 -19.52 -5.65
CA GLY A 433 26.68 -20.89 -6.12
C GLY A 433 26.21 -20.97 -7.57
N SER A 434 25.45 -19.98 -8.03
CA SER A 434 24.93 -19.94 -9.40
C SER A 434 24.56 -18.52 -9.83
N LYS A 435 24.78 -18.21 -11.11
CA LYS A 435 24.30 -16.96 -11.71
C LYS A 435 22.78 -16.96 -11.85
N ALA A 436 22.18 -15.77 -11.73
CA ALA A 436 20.73 -15.62 -11.93
C ALA A 436 20.31 -15.97 -13.36
N ARG A 437 19.14 -16.59 -13.49
CA ARG A 437 18.49 -16.90 -14.77
C ARG A 437 17.69 -15.73 -15.34
N GLY A 438 17.29 -14.78 -14.51
CA GLY A 438 16.57 -13.58 -14.92
C GLY A 438 16.78 -12.45 -13.91
N LEU A 439 16.82 -11.23 -14.43
CA LEU A 439 16.92 -10.00 -13.66
C LEU A 439 15.74 -9.10 -13.98
N VAL A 440 15.01 -8.69 -12.95
CA VAL A 440 13.88 -7.76 -13.05
C VAL A 440 14.18 -6.53 -12.20
N ILE A 441 13.98 -5.35 -12.79
CA ILE A 441 14.18 -4.07 -12.09
C ILE A 441 12.92 -3.24 -12.22
N ILE A 442 12.31 -2.89 -11.07
CA ILE A 442 11.16 -1.99 -10.98
C ILE A 442 11.59 -0.84 -10.09
N ALA A 443 12.02 0.24 -10.72
CA ALA A 443 12.60 1.39 -10.05
C ALA A 443 11.68 2.61 -10.17
N ARG A 444 11.57 3.36 -9.07
CA ARG A 444 11.02 4.73 -9.07
C ARG A 444 12.11 5.76 -9.35
N GLU A 445 13.33 5.45 -8.94
CA GLU A 445 14.56 6.17 -9.23
C GLU A 445 15.14 5.78 -10.60
N HIS A 446 16.15 6.53 -11.03
CA HIS A 446 16.81 6.28 -12.32
C HIS A 446 17.47 4.88 -12.34
N PRO A 447 17.11 3.98 -13.28
CA PRO A 447 17.49 2.58 -13.23
C PRO A 447 18.92 2.27 -13.66
N LEU A 448 19.64 3.21 -14.30
CA LEU A 448 20.94 2.95 -14.92
C LEU A 448 21.98 2.38 -13.93
N ASN A 449 22.17 3.03 -12.79
CA ASN A 449 23.17 2.58 -11.81
C ASN A 449 22.78 1.24 -11.18
N ILE A 450 21.49 0.98 -11.04
CA ILE A 450 20.95 -0.26 -10.49
C ILE A 450 21.24 -1.42 -11.45
N VAL A 451 20.92 -1.25 -12.73
CA VAL A 451 21.18 -2.29 -13.74
C VAL A 451 22.66 -2.57 -13.89
N ILE A 452 23.52 -1.54 -13.90
CA ILE A 452 24.98 -1.72 -13.97
C ILE A 452 25.51 -2.51 -12.76
N ALA A 453 24.99 -2.23 -11.56
CA ALA A 453 25.39 -2.93 -10.35
C ALA A 453 24.89 -4.38 -10.30
N LEU A 454 23.76 -4.70 -10.93
CA LEU A 454 23.12 -6.01 -10.83
C LEU A 454 23.41 -6.93 -12.03
N LEU A 455 23.76 -6.41 -13.22
CA LEU A 455 24.12 -7.20 -14.38
C LEU A 455 25.22 -8.25 -14.11
N PRO A 456 26.27 -8.00 -13.30
CA PRO A 456 27.30 -9.00 -13.00
C PRO A 456 26.80 -10.28 -12.31
N PHE A 457 25.60 -10.24 -11.71
CA PHE A 457 24.97 -11.40 -11.08
C PHE A 457 24.12 -12.22 -12.05
N LEU A 458 23.79 -11.66 -13.22
CA LEU A 458 23.06 -12.34 -14.28
C LEU A 458 23.96 -13.30 -15.03
N GLY A 459 23.45 -14.46 -15.41
CA GLY A 459 24.17 -15.42 -16.24
C GLY A 459 24.24 -14.98 -17.71
N PRO A 460 25.24 -15.46 -18.46
CA PRO A 460 25.31 -15.20 -19.90
C PRO A 460 24.11 -15.78 -20.63
N SER A 461 23.66 -15.13 -21.69
CA SER A 461 22.48 -15.43 -22.48
C SER A 461 21.16 -15.42 -21.67
N ARG A 462 21.16 -14.74 -20.53
CA ARG A 462 19.96 -14.61 -19.68
C ARG A 462 19.28 -13.26 -19.84
N PRO A 463 17.94 -13.22 -19.76
CA PRO A 463 17.17 -12.00 -19.94
C PRO A 463 17.24 -11.08 -18.73
N PHE A 464 17.16 -9.78 -18.99
CA PHE A 464 16.79 -8.77 -18.01
C PHE A 464 15.65 -7.91 -18.52
N VAL A 465 14.83 -7.42 -17.58
CA VAL A 465 13.71 -6.52 -17.87
C VAL A 465 13.69 -5.40 -16.83
N ILE A 466 13.57 -4.17 -17.31
CA ILE A 466 13.51 -2.97 -16.50
C ILE A 466 12.19 -2.28 -16.77
N TYR A 467 11.44 -2.00 -15.72
CA TYR A 467 10.21 -1.21 -15.76
C TYR A 467 10.44 0.17 -15.15
N HIS A 468 9.92 1.19 -15.82
CA HIS A 468 9.85 2.52 -15.27
C HIS A 468 8.59 3.24 -15.78
N VAL A 469 8.02 4.14 -14.95
CA VAL A 469 6.81 4.89 -15.32
C VAL A 469 7.08 5.84 -16.48
N HIS A 470 8.28 6.44 -16.52
CA HIS A 470 8.70 7.40 -17.54
C HIS A 470 9.64 6.76 -18.56
N ARG A 471 9.60 7.25 -19.80
CA ARG A 471 10.38 6.72 -20.90
C ARG A 471 11.85 7.18 -20.86
N GLU A 472 12.09 8.40 -20.43
CA GLU A 472 13.37 9.09 -20.53
C GLU A 472 14.48 8.32 -19.76
N PRO A 473 14.31 7.89 -18.50
CA PRO A 473 15.34 7.12 -17.79
C PRO A 473 15.66 5.79 -18.46
N LEU A 474 14.68 5.17 -19.11
CA LEU A 474 14.89 3.94 -19.87
C LEU A 474 15.63 4.17 -21.19
N LEU A 475 15.39 5.32 -21.83
CA LEU A 475 16.09 5.69 -23.07
C LEU A 475 17.59 5.94 -22.80
N GLU A 476 17.93 6.67 -21.75
CA GLU A 476 19.31 6.86 -21.31
C GLU A 476 19.98 5.53 -20.94
N THR A 477 19.26 4.69 -20.21
CA THR A 477 19.73 3.33 -19.87
C THR A 477 19.95 2.49 -21.12
N TYR A 478 19.04 2.53 -22.10
CA TYR A 478 19.18 1.85 -23.38
C TYR A 478 20.44 2.31 -24.14
N MET A 479 20.65 3.61 -24.26
CA MET A 479 21.82 4.16 -24.96
C MET A 479 23.13 3.74 -24.29
N THR A 480 23.20 3.81 -22.97
CA THR A 480 24.38 3.42 -22.20
C THR A 480 24.67 1.92 -22.32
N LEU A 481 23.66 1.07 -22.20
CA LEU A 481 23.79 -0.38 -22.35
C LEU A 481 24.22 -0.75 -23.78
N LYS A 482 23.69 -0.08 -24.80
CA LYS A 482 24.07 -0.30 -26.18
C LYS A 482 25.55 0.04 -26.45
N GLN A 483 26.06 1.10 -25.81
CA GLN A 483 27.46 1.49 -25.90
C GLN A 483 28.41 0.48 -25.26
N LYS A 484 27.98 -0.19 -24.18
CA LYS A 484 28.79 -1.19 -23.47
C LYS A 484 28.99 -2.50 -24.24
N GLN A 485 28.19 -2.79 -25.26
CA GLN A 485 28.27 -3.93 -26.17
C GLN A 485 28.24 -5.32 -25.50
N ASN A 486 27.92 -5.39 -24.20
CA ASN A 486 27.80 -6.64 -23.46
C ASN A 486 26.36 -7.14 -23.35
N VAL A 487 25.42 -6.46 -24.01
CA VAL A 487 24.01 -6.84 -24.07
C VAL A 487 23.48 -6.80 -25.51
N ILE A 488 22.57 -7.70 -25.82
CA ILE A 488 21.97 -7.81 -27.14
C ILE A 488 20.44 -7.77 -27.07
N ASN A 489 19.81 -7.63 -28.22
CA ASN A 489 18.35 -7.64 -28.39
C ASN A 489 17.63 -6.62 -27.48
N LEU A 490 18.23 -5.44 -27.31
CA LEU A 490 17.64 -4.36 -26.52
C LEU A 490 16.35 -3.87 -27.20
N LYS A 491 15.25 -3.89 -26.44
CA LYS A 491 13.92 -3.42 -26.86
C LYS A 491 13.35 -2.49 -25.81
N LEU A 492 13.02 -1.28 -26.22
CA LEU A 492 12.25 -0.32 -25.42
C LEU A 492 10.83 -0.23 -25.98
N PHE A 493 9.84 -0.54 -25.16
CA PHE A 493 8.46 -0.61 -25.61
C PHE A 493 7.47 -0.26 -24.48
N SER A 494 6.24 0.03 -24.87
CA SER A 494 5.10 0.22 -23.98
C SER A 494 3.90 -0.51 -24.56
N ASN A 495 2.91 -0.77 -23.71
CA ASN A 495 1.68 -1.45 -24.11
C ASN A 495 0.54 -0.45 -24.25
N PHE A 496 -0.32 -0.72 -25.22
CA PHE A 496 -1.63 -0.10 -25.28
C PHE A 496 -2.67 -1.09 -24.72
N LEU A 497 -3.42 -0.65 -23.72
CA LEU A 497 -4.55 -1.40 -23.15
C LEU A 497 -5.70 -0.46 -22.95
N ARG A 498 -6.88 -0.81 -23.46
CA ARG A 498 -8.10 -0.05 -23.25
C ARG A 498 -9.21 -0.97 -22.80
N SER A 499 -9.80 -0.65 -21.66
CA SER A 499 -10.96 -1.36 -21.16
C SER A 499 -12.24 -0.91 -21.86
N TYR A 500 -13.16 -1.84 -22.06
CA TYR A 500 -14.47 -1.58 -22.66
C TYR A 500 -15.56 -2.03 -21.69
N GLN A 501 -16.61 -1.23 -21.60
CA GLN A 501 -17.87 -1.66 -21.03
C GLN A 501 -18.63 -2.42 -22.12
N VAL A 502 -18.87 -3.71 -21.88
CA VAL A 502 -19.62 -4.57 -22.81
C VAL A 502 -21.00 -4.80 -22.23
N LEU A 503 -22.02 -4.21 -22.85
CA LEU A 503 -23.42 -4.40 -22.55
C LEU A 503 -24.17 -4.69 -23.86
N PRO A 504 -25.31 -5.40 -23.81
CA PRO A 504 -26.16 -5.55 -25.00
C PRO A 504 -26.43 -4.19 -25.63
N ASP A 505 -26.19 -4.06 -26.93
CA ASP A 505 -26.38 -2.86 -27.76
C ASP A 505 -25.66 -1.58 -27.28
N ARG A 506 -24.73 -1.70 -26.35
CA ARG A 506 -24.05 -0.56 -25.71
C ARG A 506 -22.60 -0.86 -25.33
N THR A 507 -21.84 -1.34 -26.29
CA THR A 507 -20.41 -1.52 -26.09
C THR A 507 -19.68 -0.22 -26.38
N HIS A 508 -18.97 0.30 -25.38
CA HIS A 508 -18.15 1.52 -25.53
C HIS A 508 -16.90 1.42 -24.64
N PRO A 509 -15.83 2.18 -24.96
CA PRO A 509 -14.68 2.25 -24.08
C PRO A 509 -15.05 2.80 -22.70
N ASP A 510 -14.41 2.31 -21.65
CA ASP A 510 -14.53 2.88 -20.32
C ASP A 510 -14.08 4.35 -20.36
N ILE A 511 -14.82 5.24 -19.70
CA ILE A 511 -14.53 6.68 -19.63
C ILE A 511 -13.26 6.91 -18.78
N LEU A 512 -13.12 6.18 -17.68
CA LEU A 512 -11.96 6.23 -16.80
C LEU A 512 -10.98 5.16 -17.23
N THR A 513 -9.95 5.55 -17.97
CA THR A 513 -8.84 4.68 -18.36
C THR A 513 -7.54 5.20 -17.75
N SER A 514 -6.61 4.29 -17.45
CA SER A 514 -5.25 4.69 -17.11
C SER A 514 -4.49 5.05 -18.40
N ASP A 515 -3.85 6.20 -18.43
CA ASP A 515 -3.18 6.72 -19.63
C ASP A 515 -2.02 5.84 -20.07
N THR A 516 -1.15 5.45 -19.15
CA THR A 516 0.03 4.64 -19.46
C THR A 516 0.14 3.42 -18.56
N GLY A 517 0.69 2.32 -19.11
CA GLY A 517 1.12 1.15 -18.33
C GLY A 517 2.61 1.20 -17.98
N GLY A 518 3.24 2.39 -18.13
CA GLY A 518 4.70 2.54 -18.04
C GLY A 518 5.43 1.99 -19.27
N TYR A 519 6.74 1.91 -19.15
CA TYR A 519 7.64 1.48 -20.22
C TYR A 519 8.50 0.32 -19.75
N LEU A 520 8.86 -0.54 -20.68
CA LEU A 520 9.69 -1.72 -20.46
C LEU A 520 10.93 -1.66 -21.35
N LEU A 521 12.10 -1.89 -20.76
CA LEU A 521 13.34 -2.13 -21.46
C LEU A 521 13.78 -3.56 -21.22
N SER A 522 13.90 -4.37 -22.25
CA SER A 522 14.36 -5.74 -22.16
C SER A 522 15.61 -5.96 -22.99
N GLY A 523 16.40 -6.94 -22.60
CA GLY A 523 17.61 -7.37 -23.31
C GLY A 523 18.16 -8.66 -22.73
N TYR A 524 19.26 -9.13 -23.32
CA TYR A 524 19.97 -10.33 -22.88
C TYR A 524 21.45 -9.98 -22.63
N LEU A 525 21.99 -10.47 -21.53
CA LEU A 525 23.42 -10.36 -21.24
C LEU A 525 24.18 -11.38 -22.12
N VAL A 526 25.27 -10.95 -22.76
CA VAL A 526 26.09 -11.86 -23.59
C VAL A 526 27.29 -12.37 -22.80
N GLN A 527 27.99 -11.47 -22.15
CA GLN A 527 29.16 -11.80 -21.32
C GLN A 527 29.33 -10.81 -20.19
#